data_7cf1997ef30f7579194cef3b13336200
#
_entry.id   7cf1997ef30f7579194cef3b13336200
#
_cell.length_a   1.000
_cell.length_b   1.000
_cell.length_c   1.000
_cell.angle_alpha   90.00
_cell.angle_beta   90.00
_cell.angle_gamma   90.00
#
_symmetry.space_group_name_H-M   'P 1'
#
loop_
_entity.id
_entity.type
_entity.pdbx_description
1 polymer ?
#
loop_
_entity_poly.entity_id
_entity_poly.type
_entity_poly.pdbx_seq_one_letter_code
_entity_poly.pdbx_strand_id
1 'polypeptide(L)'
;IISTTPTLQQLPFIVQNAVSLEQVAPRNEKCNGITWGLSGHCEGSVWLKLDWDDKAILFSGDYTEQSAVYPCDVLRNQVADLAVLDCAYGHDSTLWNDSVTAAAAAVENLLEKTPIVFLPVPKYGRGLDLLLQIRRRLPYVPLYGDAHFCKQTEIALVDGKWYKPLPQRILRSVRPDAAENEGVVFLSDPQLRGAVGERAKELLEQGAMGIMTGTPDAGSFSSALLAEKKMEFWRYPVHLNETQCRVLAEKNNFSQVLRY
;
A
#
# COMPACT_ATOMS: atom_id res chain seq x y z
N ILE A 1 -20.59 -13.21 -3.54
CA ILE A 1 -19.38 -12.56 -2.97
C ILE A 1 -19.74 -11.13 -2.57
N ILE A 2 -19.33 -10.70 -1.37
CA ILE A 2 -19.47 -9.34 -0.90
C ILE A 2 -18.05 -8.76 -0.78
N SER A 3 -17.81 -7.59 -1.38
CA SER A 3 -16.54 -6.87 -1.28
C SER A 3 -16.76 -5.38 -1.55
N THR A 4 -15.76 -4.53 -1.31
CA THR A 4 -15.88 -3.12 -1.64
C THR A 4 -15.93 -2.89 -3.15
N THR A 5 -16.56 -1.81 -3.58
CA THR A 5 -16.66 -1.46 -5.00
C THR A 5 -15.28 -1.39 -5.68
N PRO A 6 -14.25 -0.71 -5.11
CA PRO A 6 -12.92 -0.71 -5.73
C PRO A 6 -12.32 -2.10 -5.84
N THR A 7 -12.43 -2.94 -4.79
CA THR A 7 -11.89 -4.30 -4.84
C THR A 7 -12.55 -5.12 -5.96
N LEU A 8 -13.87 -5.03 -6.14
CA LEU A 8 -14.55 -5.71 -7.23
C LEU A 8 -14.09 -5.23 -8.61
N GLN A 9 -13.82 -3.95 -8.77
CA GLN A 9 -13.31 -3.36 -10.01
C GLN A 9 -11.83 -3.71 -10.30
N GLN A 10 -11.07 -4.02 -9.27
CA GLN A 10 -9.65 -4.38 -9.37
C GLN A 10 -9.42 -5.85 -9.72
N LEU A 11 -10.44 -6.69 -9.60
CA LEU A 11 -10.34 -8.11 -9.95
C LEU A 11 -10.08 -8.30 -11.45
N PRO A 12 -9.20 -9.25 -11.85
CA PRO A 12 -8.89 -9.53 -13.24
C PRO A 12 -10.02 -10.30 -13.98
N PHE A 13 -11.12 -10.59 -13.29
CA PHE A 13 -12.27 -11.33 -13.81
C PHE A 13 -13.57 -10.79 -13.22
N ILE A 14 -14.66 -10.96 -13.96
CA ILE A 14 -16.00 -10.57 -13.50
C ILE A 14 -16.50 -11.62 -12.52
N VAL A 15 -16.87 -11.21 -11.33
CA VAL A 15 -17.52 -12.06 -10.33
C VAL A 15 -19.03 -11.99 -10.52
N GLN A 16 -19.63 -13.13 -10.89
CA GLN A 16 -21.10 -13.24 -10.96
C GLN A 16 -21.71 -13.13 -9.55
N ASN A 17 -22.82 -12.42 -9.43
CA ASN A 17 -23.54 -12.20 -8.17
C ASN A 17 -22.66 -11.53 -7.09
N ALA A 18 -21.73 -10.64 -7.50
CA ALA A 18 -21.03 -9.78 -6.58
C ALA A 18 -21.93 -8.65 -6.09
N VAL A 19 -21.86 -8.36 -4.79
CA VAL A 19 -22.57 -7.25 -4.16
C VAL A 19 -21.53 -6.37 -3.48
N SER A 20 -21.66 -5.05 -3.66
CA SER A 20 -20.75 -4.15 -2.97
C SER A 20 -21.09 -4.07 -1.48
N LEU A 21 -20.06 -4.06 -0.65
CA LEU A 21 -20.20 -3.95 0.80
C LEU A 21 -20.95 -2.68 1.19
N GLU A 22 -20.74 -1.60 0.43
CA GLU A 22 -21.42 -0.31 0.61
C GLU A 22 -22.94 -0.38 0.37
N GLN A 23 -23.42 -1.37 -0.38
CA GLN A 23 -24.87 -1.63 -0.56
C GLN A 23 -25.44 -2.51 0.54
N VAL A 24 -24.61 -3.31 1.21
CA VAL A 24 -25.04 -4.24 2.27
C VAL A 24 -25.13 -3.54 3.62
N ALA A 25 -24.17 -2.69 3.94
CA ALA A 25 -24.09 -1.98 5.22
C ALA A 25 -23.44 -0.59 5.05
N PRO A 26 -23.94 0.45 5.72
CA PRO A 26 -23.28 1.74 5.79
C PRO A 26 -21.91 1.60 6.52
N ARG A 27 -20.94 2.42 6.13
CA ARG A 27 -19.62 2.45 6.79
C ARG A 27 -19.74 2.89 8.25
N ASN A 28 -19.05 2.18 9.13
CA ASN A 28 -19.05 2.41 10.59
C ASN A 28 -20.39 2.20 11.31
N GLU A 29 -21.37 1.60 10.63
CA GLU A 29 -22.65 1.27 11.22
C GLU A 29 -22.92 -0.24 11.14
N LYS A 30 -23.57 -0.78 12.17
CA LYS A 30 -23.98 -2.20 12.17
C LYS A 30 -25.25 -2.36 11.35
N CYS A 31 -25.19 -3.16 10.31
CA CYS A 31 -26.35 -3.54 9.49
C CYS A 31 -26.25 -5.01 9.10
N ASN A 32 -27.34 -5.77 9.27
CA ASN A 32 -27.40 -7.19 8.94
C ASN A 32 -26.26 -8.04 9.53
N GLY A 33 -25.83 -7.73 10.76
CA GLY A 33 -24.71 -8.41 11.41
C GLY A 33 -23.32 -8.04 10.86
N ILE A 34 -23.22 -7.04 10.00
CA ILE A 34 -21.97 -6.56 9.41
C ILE A 34 -21.67 -5.16 9.92
N THR A 35 -20.44 -4.95 10.37
CA THR A 35 -19.87 -3.62 10.60
C THR A 35 -18.53 -3.56 9.88
N TRP A 36 -18.21 -2.47 9.20
CA TRP A 36 -16.96 -2.32 8.48
C TRP A 36 -16.46 -0.89 8.47
N GLY A 37 -15.16 -0.72 8.29
CA GLY A 37 -14.53 0.58 8.13
C GLY A 37 -13.26 0.47 7.30
N LEU A 38 -12.69 1.60 6.91
CA LEU A 38 -11.47 1.65 6.10
C LEU A 38 -10.26 1.21 6.92
N SER A 39 -9.39 0.38 6.35
CA SER A 39 -8.20 -0.14 7.06
C SER A 39 -6.91 0.67 6.83
N GLY A 40 -6.94 1.66 5.93
CA GLY A 40 -5.81 2.55 5.69
C GLY A 40 -4.69 1.98 4.81
N HIS A 41 -4.80 0.74 4.35
CA HIS A 41 -3.75 0.05 3.60
C HIS A 41 -3.72 0.45 2.11
N CYS A 42 -4.86 0.39 1.44
CA CYS A 42 -5.02 0.77 0.03
C CYS A 42 -6.48 1.10 -0.30
N GLU A 43 -6.72 1.51 -1.54
CA GLU A 43 -8.07 1.72 -2.07
C GLU A 43 -8.89 0.42 -2.00
N GLY A 44 -10.06 0.49 -1.39
CA GLY A 44 -10.95 -0.66 -1.22
C GLY A 44 -10.66 -1.53 0.00
N SER A 45 -9.55 -1.31 0.71
CA SER A 45 -9.15 -2.09 1.88
C SER A 45 -9.95 -1.71 3.12
N VAL A 46 -10.47 -2.72 3.82
CA VAL A 46 -11.36 -2.54 4.97
C VAL A 46 -11.01 -3.49 6.11
N TRP A 47 -11.34 -3.09 7.33
CA TRP A 47 -11.58 -4.00 8.42
C TRP A 47 -13.05 -4.38 8.45
N LEU A 48 -13.36 -5.59 8.93
CA LEU A 48 -14.70 -6.17 8.90
C LEU A 48 -15.00 -6.85 10.22
N LYS A 49 -16.17 -6.56 10.81
CA LYS A 49 -16.72 -7.29 11.94
C LYS A 49 -18.01 -7.98 11.54
N LEU A 50 -18.11 -9.25 11.85
CA LEU A 50 -19.28 -10.09 11.63
C LEU A 50 -19.86 -10.50 12.97
N ASP A 51 -21.13 -10.18 13.19
CA ASP A 51 -21.90 -10.63 14.34
C ASP A 51 -22.86 -11.75 13.88
N TRP A 52 -22.78 -12.88 14.53
CA TRP A 52 -23.66 -14.04 14.29
C TRP A 52 -24.16 -14.59 15.62
N ASP A 53 -25.48 -14.57 15.81
CA ASP A 53 -26.15 -14.88 17.07
C ASP A 53 -25.54 -14.07 18.21
N ASP A 54 -24.94 -14.74 19.20
CA ASP A 54 -24.26 -14.15 20.34
C ASP A 54 -22.75 -14.04 20.18
N LYS A 55 -22.22 -14.30 18.98
CA LYS A 55 -20.78 -14.29 18.66
C LYS A 55 -20.41 -13.17 17.71
N ALA A 56 -19.18 -12.67 17.85
CA ALA A 56 -18.61 -11.69 16.95
C ALA A 56 -17.17 -12.04 16.57
N ILE A 57 -16.88 -11.91 15.27
CA ILE A 57 -15.52 -12.06 14.73
C ILE A 57 -15.13 -10.77 14.04
N LEU A 58 -13.94 -10.25 14.33
CA LEU A 58 -13.35 -9.09 13.68
C LEU A 58 -12.10 -9.47 12.87
N PHE A 59 -12.02 -9.00 11.65
CA PHE A 59 -10.85 -9.08 10.78
C PHE A 59 -10.34 -7.65 10.54
N SER A 60 -9.08 -7.37 10.88
CA SER A 60 -8.50 -6.05 10.58
C SER A 60 -8.25 -5.83 9.09
N GLY A 61 -8.13 -6.90 8.30
CA GLY A 61 -7.49 -6.83 7.00
C GLY A 61 -6.07 -6.28 7.17
N ASP A 62 -5.37 -6.05 6.08
CA ASP A 62 -4.11 -5.31 6.11
C ASP A 62 -4.38 -3.90 6.65
N TYR A 63 -3.76 -3.56 7.78
CA TYR A 63 -4.19 -2.42 8.59
C TYR A 63 -3.04 -1.45 8.90
N THR A 64 -3.29 -0.17 8.66
CA THR A 64 -2.40 0.90 9.11
C THR A 64 -3.16 2.19 9.40
N GLU A 65 -2.82 2.87 10.50
CA GLU A 65 -3.35 4.19 10.83
C GLU A 65 -2.50 5.34 10.24
N GLN A 66 -1.36 5.02 9.63
CA GLN A 66 -0.28 5.97 9.36
C GLN A 66 -0.13 6.37 7.89
N SER A 67 -0.91 5.80 6.95
CA SER A 67 -0.87 6.22 5.55
C SER A 67 -1.15 7.71 5.40
N ALA A 68 -0.37 8.41 4.59
CA ALA A 68 -0.63 9.80 4.22
C ALA A 68 -1.71 9.93 3.14
N VAL A 69 -2.03 8.83 2.46
CA VAL A 69 -2.93 8.76 1.29
C VAL A 69 -4.28 8.17 1.65
N TYR A 70 -4.29 7.04 2.35
CA TYR A 70 -5.50 6.28 2.58
C TYR A 70 -6.10 6.59 3.96
N PRO A 71 -7.41 6.92 4.03
CA PRO A 71 -8.08 7.11 5.30
C PRO A 71 -8.22 5.78 6.04
N CYS A 72 -8.14 5.83 7.37
CA CYS A 72 -8.37 4.70 8.25
C CYS A 72 -9.50 5.05 9.24
N ASP A 73 -10.49 4.18 9.33
CA ASP A 73 -11.45 4.20 10.43
C ASP A 73 -10.83 3.40 11.59
N VAL A 74 -10.30 4.13 12.56
CA VAL A 74 -9.48 3.53 13.61
C VAL A 74 -10.27 2.53 14.45
N LEU A 75 -9.72 1.34 14.65
CA LEU A 75 -10.29 0.32 15.52
C LEU A 75 -10.09 0.71 16.99
N ARG A 76 -11.18 1.12 17.64
CA ARG A 76 -11.21 1.48 19.07
C ARG A 76 -12.52 1.00 19.68
N ASN A 77 -12.43 0.48 20.91
CA ASN A 77 -13.58 0.05 21.70
C ASN A 77 -14.46 -1.01 20.99
N GLN A 78 -13.89 -1.75 20.04
CA GLN A 78 -14.61 -2.85 19.39
C GLN A 78 -14.68 -4.04 20.34
N VAL A 79 -15.82 -4.72 20.37
CA VAL A 79 -16.04 -5.94 21.12
C VAL A 79 -16.15 -7.10 20.14
N ALA A 80 -15.37 -8.16 20.33
CA ALA A 80 -15.45 -9.39 19.55
C ALA A 80 -14.96 -10.60 20.37
N ASP A 81 -15.55 -11.78 20.11
CA ASP A 81 -15.07 -13.03 20.71
C ASP A 81 -13.71 -13.42 20.11
N LEU A 82 -13.52 -13.18 18.82
CA LEU A 82 -12.27 -13.42 18.11
C LEU A 82 -11.90 -12.21 17.26
N ALA A 83 -10.66 -11.76 17.35
CA ALA A 83 -10.08 -10.81 16.42
C ALA A 83 -8.92 -11.46 15.64
N VAL A 84 -8.93 -11.30 14.31
CA VAL A 84 -7.84 -11.70 13.42
C VAL A 84 -7.16 -10.40 12.97
N LEU A 85 -5.94 -10.18 13.47
CA LEU A 85 -5.24 -8.89 13.32
C LEU A 85 -4.01 -9.03 12.43
N ASP A 86 -3.80 -8.02 11.58
CA ASP A 86 -2.56 -7.82 10.83
C ASP A 86 -1.37 -7.75 11.78
N CYS A 87 -0.35 -8.56 11.52
CA CYS A 87 0.94 -8.55 12.21
C CYS A 87 2.08 -8.90 11.25
N ALA A 88 1.92 -8.56 9.97
CA ALA A 88 2.79 -9.02 8.88
C ALA A 88 4.26 -8.59 9.04
N TYR A 89 4.55 -7.58 9.86
CA TYR A 89 5.94 -7.17 10.14
C TYR A 89 6.54 -7.84 11.39
N GLY A 90 5.78 -8.67 12.11
CA GLY A 90 6.29 -9.48 13.22
C GLY A 90 7.12 -8.66 14.22
N HIS A 91 8.35 -9.09 14.46
CA HIS A 91 9.27 -8.45 15.43
C HIS A 91 9.99 -7.19 14.91
N ASP A 92 9.73 -6.73 13.69
CA ASP A 92 10.31 -5.48 13.19
C ASP A 92 9.84 -4.29 14.05
N SER A 93 10.73 -3.75 14.86
CA SER A 93 10.44 -2.65 15.78
C SER A 93 10.78 -1.27 15.22
N THR A 94 11.15 -1.18 13.94
CA THR A 94 11.51 0.09 13.31
C THR A 94 10.31 1.05 13.34
N LEU A 95 10.54 2.26 13.80
CA LEU A 95 9.50 3.28 13.86
C LEU A 95 9.07 3.70 12.45
N TRP A 96 7.79 3.94 12.28
CA TRP A 96 7.21 4.31 10.99
C TRP A 96 7.90 5.55 10.39
N ASN A 97 8.08 6.61 11.18
CA ASN A 97 8.73 7.84 10.72
C ASN A 97 10.17 7.61 10.25
N ASP A 98 10.92 6.76 10.95
CA ASP A 98 12.31 6.45 10.61
C ASP A 98 12.38 5.68 9.29
N SER A 99 11.53 4.67 9.11
CA SER A 99 11.44 3.90 7.86
C SER A 99 11.07 4.78 6.65
N VAL A 100 10.05 5.64 6.82
CA VAL A 100 9.58 6.53 5.76
C VAL A 100 10.66 7.55 5.37
N THR A 101 11.33 8.13 6.37
CA THR A 101 12.43 9.07 6.15
C THR A 101 13.62 8.39 5.48
N ALA A 102 13.97 7.18 5.92
CA ALA A 102 15.06 6.41 5.36
C ALA A 102 14.81 6.03 3.89
N ALA A 103 13.60 5.57 3.56
CA ALA A 103 13.23 5.21 2.18
C ALA A 103 13.33 6.43 1.23
N ALA A 104 12.85 7.60 1.65
CA ALA A 104 12.96 8.82 0.84
C ALA A 104 14.42 9.33 0.72
N ALA A 105 15.22 9.19 1.79
CA ALA A 105 16.65 9.52 1.75
C ALA A 105 17.43 8.58 0.84
N ALA A 106 17.08 7.30 0.81
CA ALA A 106 17.73 6.34 -0.09
C ALA A 106 17.53 6.70 -1.56
N VAL A 107 16.33 7.18 -1.95
CA VAL A 107 16.09 7.69 -3.31
C VAL A 107 17.02 8.85 -3.63
N GLU A 108 17.14 9.84 -2.72
CA GLU A 108 18.04 10.98 -2.89
C GLU A 108 19.50 10.54 -3.06
N ASN A 109 20.00 9.70 -2.15
CA ASN A 109 21.38 9.21 -2.18
C ASN A 109 21.71 8.39 -3.45
N LEU A 110 20.74 7.66 -4.00
CA LEU A 110 20.93 6.94 -5.26
C LEU A 110 20.94 7.88 -6.45
N LEU A 111 20.08 8.91 -6.48
CA LEU A 111 20.07 9.90 -7.55
C LEU A 111 21.36 10.74 -7.64
N GLU A 112 22.18 10.78 -6.59
CA GLU A 112 23.54 11.33 -6.64
C GLU A 112 24.53 10.44 -7.43
N LYS A 113 24.20 9.16 -7.61
CA LYS A 113 25.08 8.13 -8.19
C LYS A 113 24.58 7.61 -9.53
N THR A 114 23.29 7.75 -9.81
CA THR A 114 22.64 7.24 -11.01
C THR A 114 21.59 8.26 -11.52
N PRO A 115 21.42 8.42 -12.83
CA PRO A 115 20.42 9.32 -13.36
C PRO A 115 18.99 8.86 -13.10
N ILE A 116 18.79 7.56 -12.85
CA ILE A 116 17.45 6.95 -12.72
C ILE A 116 17.38 6.08 -11.48
N VAL A 117 16.35 6.28 -10.67
CA VAL A 117 15.96 5.37 -9.59
C VAL A 117 14.57 4.81 -9.90
N PHE A 118 14.41 3.49 -9.97
CA PHE A 118 13.10 2.88 -10.14
C PHE A 118 12.60 2.23 -8.85
N LEU A 119 11.27 2.36 -8.61
CA LEU A 119 10.59 1.79 -7.45
C LEU A 119 9.52 0.80 -7.92
N PRO A 120 9.77 -0.51 -7.76
CA PRO A 120 8.71 -1.50 -7.90
C PRO A 120 7.74 -1.37 -6.72
N VAL A 121 6.48 -1.06 -7.03
CA VAL A 121 5.43 -0.84 -6.03
C VAL A 121 4.22 -1.73 -6.32
N PRO A 122 3.42 -2.11 -5.31
CA PRO A 122 2.16 -2.77 -5.55
C PRO A 122 1.26 -1.92 -6.48
N LYS A 123 0.44 -2.60 -7.27
CA LYS A 123 -0.56 -1.92 -8.12
C LYS A 123 -1.45 -0.95 -7.33
N TYR A 124 -1.71 -1.28 -6.07
CA TYR A 124 -2.50 -0.48 -5.14
C TYR A 124 -1.74 -0.33 -3.82
N GLY A 125 -1.88 0.80 -3.14
CA GLY A 125 -1.31 1.04 -1.82
C GLY A 125 -0.09 1.95 -1.82
N ARG A 126 1.02 1.49 -1.23
CA ARG A 126 2.18 2.32 -0.82
C ARG A 126 2.83 3.20 -1.90
N GLY A 127 2.58 2.94 -3.17
CA GLY A 127 3.17 3.73 -4.26
C GLY A 127 2.84 5.21 -4.19
N LEU A 128 1.57 5.56 -3.89
CA LEU A 128 1.16 6.95 -3.74
C LEU A 128 1.69 7.60 -2.44
N ASP A 129 1.80 6.83 -1.36
CA ASP A 129 2.46 7.30 -0.13
C ASP A 129 3.93 7.65 -0.38
N LEU A 130 4.66 6.77 -1.06
CA LEU A 130 6.06 7.01 -1.47
C LEU A 130 6.19 8.22 -2.38
N LEU A 131 5.29 8.39 -3.36
CA LEU A 131 5.23 9.57 -4.22
C LEU A 131 5.19 10.86 -3.40
N LEU A 132 4.30 10.93 -2.38
CA LEU A 132 4.19 12.11 -1.53
C LEU A 132 5.48 12.36 -0.73
N GLN A 133 6.10 11.33 -0.17
CA GLN A 133 7.32 11.47 0.63
C GLN A 133 8.52 11.88 -0.24
N ILE A 134 8.67 11.25 -1.40
CA ILE A 134 9.73 11.60 -2.36
C ILE A 134 9.56 13.03 -2.83
N ARG A 135 8.34 13.44 -3.21
CA ARG A 135 8.10 14.82 -3.66
C ARG A 135 8.34 15.86 -2.57
N ARG A 136 8.06 15.55 -1.30
CA ARG A 136 8.37 16.43 -0.16
C ARG A 136 9.87 16.64 0.01
N ARG A 137 10.66 15.59 -0.15
CA ARG A 137 12.10 15.61 0.00
C ARG A 137 12.81 16.16 -1.23
N LEU A 138 12.33 15.80 -2.42
CA LEU A 138 12.90 16.11 -3.72
C LEU A 138 11.88 16.88 -4.58
N PRO A 139 11.65 18.18 -4.31
CA PRO A 139 10.54 18.94 -4.90
C PRO A 139 10.64 19.11 -6.42
N TYR A 140 11.84 19.01 -7.00
CA TYR A 140 12.10 19.28 -8.43
C TYR A 140 12.47 18.05 -9.24
N VAL A 141 12.70 16.91 -8.59
CA VAL A 141 13.04 15.67 -9.31
C VAL A 141 11.90 15.27 -10.26
N PRO A 142 12.18 14.93 -11.52
CA PRO A 142 11.17 14.36 -12.41
C PRO A 142 10.63 13.05 -11.86
N LEU A 143 9.31 12.87 -11.95
CA LEU A 143 8.63 11.66 -11.49
C LEU A 143 7.86 11.05 -12.64
N TYR A 144 8.04 9.76 -12.86
CA TYR A 144 7.41 9.00 -13.92
C TYR A 144 6.70 7.78 -13.34
N GLY A 145 5.71 7.28 -14.05
CA GLY A 145 5.01 6.07 -13.69
C GLY A 145 4.62 5.27 -14.92
N ASP A 146 4.56 3.97 -14.78
CA ASP A 146 3.92 3.14 -15.79
C ASP A 146 2.43 3.51 -15.95
N ALA A 147 1.77 2.96 -16.96
CA ALA A 147 0.38 3.30 -17.28
C ALA A 147 -0.56 3.05 -16.08
N HIS A 148 -0.29 2.01 -15.27
CA HIS A 148 -1.11 1.70 -14.11
C HIS A 148 -0.91 2.72 -12.99
N PHE A 149 0.33 3.10 -12.70
CA PHE A 149 0.64 4.11 -11.68
C PHE A 149 0.06 5.49 -12.05
N CYS A 150 0.18 5.90 -13.32
CA CYS A 150 -0.44 7.13 -13.81
C CYS A 150 -1.96 7.10 -13.62
N LYS A 151 -2.62 5.99 -13.96
CA LYS A 151 -4.06 5.83 -13.75
C LYS A 151 -4.44 5.93 -12.26
N GLN A 152 -3.64 5.40 -11.35
CA GLN A 152 -3.88 5.55 -9.90
C GLN A 152 -3.80 7.01 -9.45
N THR A 153 -2.85 7.79 -9.97
CA THR A 153 -2.78 9.23 -9.65
C THR A 153 -4.01 9.98 -10.14
N GLU A 154 -4.57 9.62 -11.30
CA GLU A 154 -5.80 10.18 -11.85
C GLU A 154 -7.03 9.85 -10.99
N ILE A 155 -7.17 8.58 -10.55
CA ILE A 155 -8.26 8.16 -9.65
C ILE A 155 -8.18 8.95 -8.33
N ALA A 156 -6.99 9.04 -7.75
CA ALA A 156 -6.77 9.75 -6.49
C ALA A 156 -7.05 11.26 -6.57
N LEU A 157 -7.08 11.85 -7.77
CA LEU A 157 -7.46 13.26 -7.98
C LEU A 157 -8.95 13.51 -7.82
N VAL A 158 -9.78 12.52 -8.10
CA VAL A 158 -11.26 12.68 -8.20
C VAL A 158 -12.03 11.92 -7.13
N ASP A 159 -11.46 10.88 -6.56
CA ASP A 159 -12.10 10.05 -5.55
C ASP A 159 -11.81 10.56 -4.13
N GLY A 160 -12.79 11.22 -3.52
CA GLY A 160 -12.70 11.68 -2.12
C GLY A 160 -13.18 10.65 -1.09
N LYS A 161 -13.65 9.47 -1.50
CA LYS A 161 -14.18 8.45 -0.58
C LYS A 161 -13.07 7.54 -0.04
N TRP A 162 -12.16 7.11 -0.93
CA TRP A 162 -11.10 6.15 -0.62
C TRP A 162 -9.74 6.79 -0.41
N TYR A 163 -9.64 8.10 -0.64
CA TYR A 163 -8.41 8.88 -0.50
C TYR A 163 -8.61 10.06 0.44
N LYS A 164 -7.59 10.40 1.20
CA LYS A 164 -7.49 11.66 1.93
C LYS A 164 -7.40 12.83 0.93
N PRO A 165 -7.72 14.07 1.33
CA PRO A 165 -7.41 15.23 0.50
C PRO A 165 -5.91 15.28 0.15
N LEU A 166 -5.57 15.07 -1.11
CA LEU A 166 -4.19 15.00 -1.60
C LEU A 166 -3.79 16.27 -2.35
N PRO A 167 -2.50 16.67 -2.31
CA PRO A 167 -2.01 17.80 -3.08
C PRO A 167 -2.07 17.51 -4.59
N GLN A 168 -3.09 18.03 -5.27
CA GLN A 168 -3.31 17.79 -6.71
C GLN A 168 -2.06 18.07 -7.57
N ARG A 169 -1.28 19.14 -7.20
CA ARG A 169 -0.03 19.47 -7.90
C ARG A 169 0.96 18.31 -7.90
N ILE A 170 1.02 17.52 -6.82
CA ILE A 170 1.93 16.37 -6.73
C ILE A 170 1.44 15.26 -7.63
N LEU A 171 0.17 14.88 -7.55
CA LEU A 171 -0.40 13.84 -8.41
C LEU A 171 -0.25 14.16 -9.90
N ARG A 172 -0.53 15.41 -10.30
CA ARG A 172 -0.38 15.90 -11.69
C ARG A 172 1.07 16.04 -12.14
N SER A 173 2.06 15.94 -11.25
CA SER A 173 3.47 16.03 -11.60
C SER A 173 4.08 14.71 -12.07
N VAL A 174 3.37 13.61 -11.92
CA VAL A 174 3.78 12.31 -12.46
C VAL A 174 3.53 12.30 -13.97
N ARG A 175 4.55 11.95 -14.72
CA ARG A 175 4.51 11.83 -16.18
C ARG A 175 4.47 10.35 -16.57
N PRO A 176 3.92 10.02 -17.73
CA PRO A 176 4.08 8.67 -18.27
C PRO A 176 5.56 8.30 -18.43
N ASP A 177 5.89 7.06 -18.09
CA ASP A 177 7.21 6.50 -18.29
C ASP A 177 7.55 6.50 -19.82
N ALA A 178 8.77 6.88 -20.16
CA ALA A 178 9.27 7.01 -21.51
C ALA A 178 10.67 6.37 -21.64
N ALA A 179 11.15 6.22 -22.86
CA ALA A 179 12.40 5.53 -23.14
C ALA A 179 13.63 6.21 -22.49
N GLU A 180 13.64 7.53 -22.44
CA GLU A 180 14.76 8.33 -21.91
C GLU A 180 14.27 9.16 -20.71
N ASN A 181 14.35 8.59 -19.52
CA ASN A 181 14.00 9.26 -18.28
C ASN A 181 15.25 9.61 -17.47
N GLU A 182 15.19 10.72 -16.77
CA GLU A 182 16.07 11.02 -15.64
C GLU A 182 15.20 11.33 -14.43
N GLY A 183 15.48 10.73 -13.27
CA GLY A 183 14.72 10.93 -12.05
C GLY A 183 14.14 9.62 -11.48
N VAL A 184 12.89 9.65 -11.03
CA VAL A 184 12.26 8.50 -10.34
C VAL A 184 11.17 7.89 -11.18
N VAL A 185 11.21 6.56 -11.36
CA VAL A 185 10.24 5.78 -12.15
C VAL A 185 9.50 4.81 -11.24
N PHE A 186 8.17 4.90 -11.15
CA PHE A 186 7.32 3.95 -10.44
C PHE A 186 6.85 2.84 -11.37
N LEU A 187 7.07 1.59 -10.96
CA LEU A 187 6.69 0.39 -11.71
C LEU A 187 5.69 -0.43 -10.90
N SER A 188 4.50 -0.69 -11.44
CA SER A 188 3.35 -1.25 -10.72
C SER A 188 3.36 -2.79 -10.62
N ASP A 189 4.50 -3.39 -10.35
CA ASP A 189 4.64 -4.78 -9.90
C ASP A 189 5.87 -4.93 -9.01
N PRO A 190 5.71 -5.20 -7.69
CA PRO A 190 6.83 -5.32 -6.77
C PRO A 190 7.74 -6.53 -7.08
N GLN A 191 7.25 -7.51 -7.83
CA GLN A 191 8.03 -8.69 -8.23
C GLN A 191 8.70 -8.53 -9.61
N LEU A 192 8.41 -7.44 -10.33
CA LEU A 192 8.92 -7.15 -11.67
C LEU A 192 8.63 -8.27 -12.68
N ARG A 193 7.34 -8.67 -12.80
CA ARG A 193 6.90 -9.73 -13.72
C ARG A 193 6.50 -9.17 -15.09
N GLY A 194 6.64 -9.98 -16.12
CA GLY A 194 6.18 -9.68 -17.47
C GLY A 194 6.73 -8.35 -18.02
N ALA A 195 5.89 -7.55 -18.64
CA ALA A 195 6.28 -6.27 -19.26
C ALA A 195 6.94 -5.29 -18.28
N VAL A 196 6.52 -5.29 -16.99
CA VAL A 196 7.15 -4.46 -15.94
C VAL A 196 8.59 -4.89 -15.68
N GLY A 197 8.86 -6.20 -15.72
CA GLY A 197 10.22 -6.74 -15.60
C GLY A 197 11.09 -6.40 -16.80
N GLU A 198 10.56 -6.46 -18.03
CA GLU A 198 11.30 -6.04 -19.22
C GLU A 198 11.66 -4.55 -19.15
N ARG A 199 10.70 -3.71 -18.72
CA ARG A 199 10.98 -2.28 -18.50
C ARG A 199 12.06 -2.04 -17.45
N ALA A 200 12.07 -2.79 -16.35
CA ALA A 200 13.12 -2.69 -15.34
C ALA A 200 14.50 -3.06 -15.91
N LYS A 201 14.60 -4.06 -16.80
CA LYS A 201 15.85 -4.41 -17.49
C LYS A 201 16.35 -3.25 -18.37
N GLU A 202 15.47 -2.63 -19.17
CA GLU A 202 15.83 -1.47 -20.00
C GLU A 202 16.35 -0.30 -19.14
N LEU A 203 15.72 -0.04 -17.98
CA LEU A 203 16.20 0.99 -17.04
C LEU A 203 17.58 0.65 -16.47
N LEU A 204 17.82 -0.63 -16.12
CA LEU A 204 19.13 -1.10 -15.65
C LEU A 204 20.22 -0.97 -16.72
N GLU A 205 19.92 -1.21 -18.00
CA GLU A 205 20.84 -0.98 -19.13
C GLU A 205 21.19 0.51 -19.29
N GLN A 206 20.30 1.42 -18.88
CA GLN A 206 20.53 2.86 -18.81
C GLN A 206 21.28 3.30 -17.52
N GLY A 207 21.72 2.36 -16.71
CA GLY A 207 22.47 2.63 -15.48
C GLY A 207 21.58 2.92 -14.26
N ALA A 208 20.28 2.64 -14.32
CA ALA A 208 19.38 2.83 -13.19
C ALA A 208 19.69 1.89 -12.02
N MET A 209 19.29 2.30 -10.82
CA MET A 209 19.23 1.44 -9.63
C MET A 209 17.80 1.38 -9.08
N GLY A 210 17.46 0.24 -8.46
CA GLY A 210 16.14 0.03 -7.87
C GLY A 210 16.11 0.29 -6.36
N ILE A 211 14.92 0.61 -5.85
CA ILE A 211 14.62 0.59 -4.41
C ILE A 211 13.39 -0.26 -4.18
N MET A 212 13.55 -1.35 -3.45
CA MET A 212 12.46 -2.21 -2.99
C MET A 212 11.97 -1.74 -1.63
N THR A 213 10.64 -1.62 -1.47
CA THR A 213 10.03 -1.08 -0.25
C THR A 213 9.13 -2.06 0.49
N GLY A 214 9.02 -3.27 0.00
CA GLY A 214 8.35 -4.41 0.62
C GLY A 214 9.15 -5.68 0.39
N THR A 215 8.83 -6.75 1.10
CA THR A 215 9.53 -8.04 0.96
C THR A 215 9.23 -8.64 -0.43
N PRO A 216 10.26 -8.95 -1.23
CA PRO A 216 10.06 -9.62 -2.51
C PRO A 216 9.78 -11.12 -2.30
N ASP A 217 9.07 -11.72 -3.24
CA ASP A 217 8.90 -13.17 -3.29
C ASP A 217 10.24 -13.85 -3.60
N ALA A 218 10.49 -14.99 -2.96
CA ALA A 218 11.67 -15.79 -3.26
C ALA A 218 11.68 -16.21 -4.74
N GLY A 219 12.83 -16.02 -5.42
CA GLY A 219 13.00 -16.35 -6.83
C GLY A 219 12.37 -15.33 -7.80
N SER A 220 11.80 -14.23 -7.33
CA SER A 220 11.35 -13.12 -8.19
C SER A 220 12.54 -12.37 -8.80
N PHE A 221 12.29 -11.62 -9.87
CA PHE A 221 13.32 -10.75 -10.46
C PHE A 221 13.79 -9.68 -9.48
N SER A 222 12.89 -9.10 -8.68
CA SER A 222 13.26 -8.17 -7.61
C SER A 222 14.20 -8.80 -6.57
N SER A 223 13.96 -10.07 -6.20
CA SER A 223 14.86 -10.82 -5.29
C SER A 223 16.25 -11.01 -5.90
N ALA A 224 16.34 -11.32 -7.20
CA ALA A 224 17.61 -11.43 -7.91
C ALA A 224 18.37 -10.09 -7.94
N LEU A 225 17.69 -8.98 -8.25
CA LEU A 225 18.30 -7.66 -8.29
C LEU A 225 18.83 -7.20 -6.92
N LEU A 226 18.16 -7.55 -5.83
CA LEU A 226 18.68 -7.31 -4.48
C LEU A 226 19.96 -8.10 -4.22
N ALA A 227 20.00 -9.39 -4.60
CA ALA A 227 21.19 -10.23 -4.46
C ALA A 227 22.36 -9.72 -5.30
N GLU A 228 22.10 -9.20 -6.50
CA GLU A 228 23.08 -8.59 -7.41
C GLU A 228 23.49 -7.15 -7.02
N LYS A 229 22.92 -6.58 -5.95
CA LYS A 229 23.12 -5.18 -5.52
C LYS A 229 22.75 -4.13 -6.58
N LYS A 230 21.89 -4.49 -7.51
CA LYS A 230 21.26 -3.58 -8.48
C LYS A 230 20.00 -2.90 -7.91
N MET A 231 19.60 -3.33 -6.73
CA MET A 231 18.48 -2.78 -5.97
C MET A 231 18.83 -2.75 -4.48
N GLU A 232 18.40 -1.69 -3.77
CA GLU A 232 18.49 -1.59 -2.32
C GLU A 232 17.13 -1.92 -1.68
N PHE A 233 17.13 -2.39 -0.43
CA PHE A 233 15.93 -2.64 0.34
C PHE A 233 15.76 -1.57 1.43
N TRP A 234 14.66 -0.82 1.37
CA TRP A 234 14.28 0.19 2.36
C TRP A 234 12.79 0.08 2.66
N ARG A 235 12.43 -0.58 3.75
CA ARG A 235 11.03 -0.86 4.09
C ARG A 235 10.20 0.43 4.17
N TYR A 236 9.08 0.47 3.45
CA TYR A 236 8.02 1.42 3.65
C TYR A 236 6.86 0.72 4.36
N PRO A 237 6.58 1.04 5.64
CA PRO A 237 5.67 0.26 6.46
C PRO A 237 4.21 0.57 6.13
N VAL A 238 3.44 -0.47 5.82
CA VAL A 238 1.99 -0.42 5.52
C VAL A 238 1.19 -1.50 6.27
N HIS A 239 1.84 -2.20 7.18
CA HIS A 239 1.27 -3.22 8.07
C HIS A 239 1.66 -2.95 9.51
N LEU A 240 1.03 -3.66 10.44
CA LEU A 240 1.41 -3.62 11.84
C LEU A 240 2.58 -4.56 12.13
N ASN A 241 3.41 -4.15 13.08
CA ASN A 241 4.33 -5.03 13.77
C ASN A 241 3.69 -5.58 15.07
N GLU A 242 4.37 -6.49 15.74
CA GLU A 242 3.86 -7.14 16.94
C GLU A 242 3.50 -6.15 18.07
N THR A 243 4.31 -5.11 18.27
CA THR A 243 4.04 -4.07 19.28
C THR A 243 2.78 -3.28 18.93
N GLN A 244 2.64 -2.89 17.67
CA GLN A 244 1.46 -2.15 17.18
C GLN A 244 0.20 -3.01 17.24
N CYS A 245 0.30 -4.30 16.86
CA CYS A 245 -0.79 -5.25 16.95
C CYS A 245 -1.24 -5.45 18.40
N ARG A 246 -0.30 -5.57 19.36
CA ARG A 246 -0.61 -5.65 20.80
C ARG A 246 -1.32 -4.39 21.29
N VAL A 247 -0.81 -3.20 20.95
CA VAL A 247 -1.44 -1.93 21.31
C VAL A 247 -2.84 -1.80 20.72
N LEU A 248 -3.04 -2.29 19.48
CA LEU A 248 -4.37 -2.32 18.86
C LEU A 248 -5.32 -3.23 19.64
N ALA A 249 -4.88 -4.42 20.02
CA ALA A 249 -5.68 -5.33 20.84
C ALA A 249 -6.04 -4.74 22.20
N GLU A 250 -5.10 -4.08 22.90
CA GLU A 250 -5.31 -3.42 24.20
C GLU A 250 -6.33 -2.26 24.15
N LYS A 251 -6.50 -1.63 22.98
CA LYS A 251 -7.47 -0.54 22.77
C LYS A 251 -8.88 -1.04 22.42
N ASN A 252 -9.07 -2.35 22.41
CA ASN A 252 -10.33 -3.01 22.08
C ASN A 252 -10.65 -4.11 23.12
N ASN A 253 -11.85 -4.68 23.06
CA ASN A 253 -12.32 -5.70 23.99
C ASN A 253 -12.48 -7.04 23.24
N PHE A 254 -11.35 -7.67 22.91
CA PHE A 254 -11.31 -8.97 22.24
C PHE A 254 -11.10 -10.10 23.24
N SER A 255 -11.95 -11.14 23.21
CA SER A 255 -11.78 -12.31 24.06
C SER A 255 -10.59 -13.17 23.63
N GLN A 256 -10.34 -13.26 22.32
CA GLN A 256 -9.20 -13.94 21.72
C GLN A 256 -8.64 -13.13 20.56
N VAL A 257 -7.32 -13.22 20.34
CA VAL A 257 -6.61 -12.55 19.24
C VAL A 257 -5.75 -13.57 18.51
N LEU A 258 -5.98 -13.69 17.19
CA LEU A 258 -5.07 -14.34 16.24
C LEU A 258 -4.30 -13.26 15.48
N ARG A 259 -3.03 -13.52 15.20
CA ARG A 259 -2.13 -12.64 14.43
C ARG A 259 -1.73 -13.36 13.14
N TYR A 260 -1.69 -12.68 12.03
CA TYR A 260 -1.25 -13.23 10.73
C TYR A 260 -0.23 -12.34 10.05
#